data_676d2f6097bcbedf1b0d8d50e4d06ec4
#
_entry.id   676d2f6097bcbedf1b0d8d50e4d06ec4
#
_cell.length_a   1.000
_cell.length_b   1.000
_cell.length_c   1.000
_cell.angle_alpha   90.00
_cell.angle_beta   90.00
_cell.angle_gamma   90.00
#
_symmetry.space_group_name_H-M   'P 1'
#
loop_
_entity.id
_entity.type
_entity.pdbx_description
1 polymer ?
#
loop_
_entity_poly.entity_id
_entity_poly.type
_entity_poly.pdbx_seq_one_letter_code
_entity_poly.pdbx_strand_id
1 'polypeptide(L)'
;MCIRDRSLEGQIVRDADRLDAIGAIGVARTFQFAGHFGEPMWTEHMSLDKINDDLVEQLPPSAIKHFFEKLLKLESLMHTDTAKMIAKERHDFMMMYLKQFFTEWNYHD
;
A
#
# COMPACT_ATOMS: atom_id res chain seq x y z
N MET A 1 8.69 -8.71 18.56
CA MET A 1 9.83 -8.96 17.67
C MET A 1 10.91 -7.92 17.90
N CYS A 2 12.16 -8.33 17.90
CA CYS A 2 13.26 -7.40 18.04
C CYS A 2 13.53 -6.66 16.71
N ILE A 3 13.32 -5.36 16.69
CA ILE A 3 13.54 -4.55 15.47
C ILE A 3 15.03 -4.39 15.15
N ARG A 4 15.89 -4.81 16.07
CA ARG A 4 17.34 -4.74 15.88
C ARG A 4 17.93 -6.05 15.38
N ASP A 5 17.11 -7.05 15.20
CA ASP A 5 17.56 -8.33 14.66
C ASP A 5 17.98 -8.15 13.20
N ARG A 6 19.27 -8.31 12.93
CA ARG A 6 19.85 -8.15 11.60
C ARG A 6 20.29 -9.48 11.01
N SER A 7 19.95 -10.58 11.67
CA SER A 7 20.23 -11.89 11.13
C SER A 7 19.46 -12.11 9.82
N LEU A 8 19.92 -13.06 9.01
CA LEU A 8 19.21 -13.42 7.79
C LEU A 8 17.79 -13.89 8.12
N GLU A 9 17.63 -14.66 9.19
CA GLU A 9 16.31 -15.12 9.61
C GLU A 9 15.38 -13.95 9.96
N GLY A 10 15.87 -12.96 10.70
CA GLY A 10 15.08 -11.79 11.05
C GLY A 10 14.71 -10.98 9.83
N GLN A 11 15.62 -10.87 8.86
CA GLN A 11 15.34 -10.19 7.59
C GLN A 11 14.24 -10.90 6.81
N ILE A 12 14.32 -12.24 6.73
CA ILE A 12 13.31 -13.04 6.03
C ILE A 12 11.93 -12.86 6.67
N VAL A 13 11.86 -12.89 7.99
CA VAL A 13 10.59 -12.72 8.72
C VAL A 13 10.00 -11.35 8.46
N ARG A 14 10.81 -10.30 8.54
CA ARG A 14 10.31 -8.94 8.26
C ARG A 14 9.87 -8.77 6.82
N ASP A 15 10.61 -9.35 5.88
CA ASP A 15 10.22 -9.32 4.47
C ASP A 15 8.90 -10.02 4.24
N ALA A 16 8.70 -11.18 4.86
CA ALA A 16 7.45 -11.94 4.74
C ALA A 16 6.26 -11.14 5.27
N ASP A 17 6.42 -10.50 6.43
CA ASP A 17 5.36 -9.68 7.01
C ASP A 17 4.96 -8.54 6.08
N ARG A 18 5.95 -7.87 5.48
CA ARG A 18 5.69 -6.76 4.56
C ARG A 18 5.07 -7.22 3.25
N LEU A 19 5.52 -8.37 2.74
CA LEU A 19 4.97 -8.93 1.50
C LEU A 19 3.49 -9.28 1.63
N ASP A 20 3.06 -9.72 2.81
CA ASP A 20 1.65 -10.03 3.07
C ASP A 20 0.75 -8.81 3.01
N ALA A 21 1.30 -7.62 3.17
CA ALA A 21 0.53 -6.38 3.18
C ALA A 21 0.32 -5.77 1.80
N ILE A 22 0.96 -6.30 0.76
CA ILE A 22 0.94 -5.71 -0.58
C ILE A 22 0.46 -6.74 -1.61
N GLY A 23 0.16 -6.24 -2.83
CA GLY A 23 -0.37 -7.07 -3.91
C GLY A 23 -1.88 -7.22 -3.83
N ALA A 24 -2.44 -8.18 -4.56
CA ALA A 24 -3.89 -8.37 -4.65
C ALA A 24 -4.53 -8.68 -3.29
N ILE A 25 -3.91 -9.54 -2.52
CA ILE A 25 -4.43 -9.88 -1.18
C ILE A 25 -4.31 -8.67 -0.24
N GLY A 26 -3.20 -7.94 -0.32
CA GLY A 26 -3.01 -6.73 0.46
C GLY A 26 -4.06 -5.67 0.14
N VAL A 27 -4.39 -5.49 -1.13
CA VAL A 27 -5.47 -4.59 -1.55
C VAL A 27 -6.80 -5.01 -0.94
N ALA A 28 -7.15 -6.30 -1.06
CA ALA A 28 -8.40 -6.81 -0.52
C ALA A 28 -8.49 -6.61 1.00
N ARG A 29 -7.41 -6.91 1.71
CA ARG A 29 -7.35 -6.73 3.17
C ARG A 29 -7.49 -5.26 3.58
N THR A 30 -6.90 -4.35 2.81
CA THR A 30 -6.98 -2.92 3.09
C THR A 30 -8.42 -2.44 3.03
N PHE A 31 -9.17 -2.83 2.02
CA PHE A 31 -10.58 -2.46 1.91
C PHE A 31 -11.44 -3.16 2.96
N GLN A 32 -11.15 -4.41 3.27
CA GLN A 32 -11.85 -5.13 4.32
C GLN A 32 -11.66 -4.46 5.68
N PHE A 33 -10.43 -4.07 5.98
CA PHE A 33 -10.09 -3.39 7.23
C PHE A 33 -10.79 -2.03 7.32
N ALA A 34 -10.73 -1.24 6.25
CA ALA A 34 -11.38 0.06 6.22
C ALA A 34 -12.89 -0.09 6.44
N GLY A 35 -13.52 -1.06 5.80
CA GLY A 35 -14.94 -1.33 5.99
C GLY A 35 -15.29 -1.72 7.42
N HIS A 36 -14.44 -2.51 8.06
CA HIS A 36 -14.64 -2.92 9.46
C HIS A 36 -14.67 -1.71 10.40
N PHE A 37 -13.83 -0.71 10.16
CA PHE A 37 -13.76 0.48 10.99
C PHE A 37 -14.64 1.63 10.48
N GLY A 38 -15.48 1.38 9.49
CA GLY A 38 -16.37 2.40 8.94
C GLY A 38 -15.67 3.50 8.17
N GLU A 39 -14.46 3.23 7.67
CA GLU A 39 -13.72 4.20 6.87
C GLU A 39 -14.13 4.10 5.39
N PRO A 40 -14.20 5.22 4.66
CA PRO A 40 -14.55 5.19 3.24
C PRO A 40 -13.42 4.62 2.40
N MET A 41 -13.73 4.24 1.16
CA MET A 41 -12.71 3.83 0.20
C MET A 41 -11.79 4.99 -0.14
N TRP A 42 -12.35 6.16 -0.46
CA TRP A 42 -11.61 7.36 -0.83
C TRP A 42 -12.49 8.58 -0.55
N THR A 43 -11.89 9.74 -0.38
CA THR A 43 -12.61 10.95 -0.02
C THR A 43 -12.41 12.10 -1.00
N GLU A 44 -11.46 11.98 -1.93
CA GLU A 44 -11.06 13.09 -2.80
C GLU A 44 -11.40 12.82 -4.26
N HIS A 45 -11.40 13.90 -5.05
CA HIS A 45 -11.56 13.81 -6.50
C HIS A 45 -10.37 14.55 -7.13
N MET A 46 -9.28 13.85 -7.34
CA MET A 46 -8.07 14.40 -7.93
C MET A 46 -7.34 13.31 -8.72
N SER A 47 -6.47 13.74 -9.62
CA SER A 47 -5.68 12.78 -10.40
C SER A 47 -4.56 12.18 -9.54
N LEU A 48 -4.18 10.94 -9.88
CA LEU A 48 -3.19 10.19 -9.14
C LEU A 48 -1.85 10.92 -9.03
N ASP A 49 -1.44 11.61 -10.09
CA ASP A 49 -0.16 12.30 -10.14
C ASP A 49 -0.07 13.54 -9.22
N LYS A 50 -1.19 14.00 -8.70
CA LYS A 50 -1.22 15.15 -7.79
C LYS A 50 -1.05 14.78 -6.33
N ILE A 51 -1.01 13.48 -6.02
CA ILE A 51 -0.93 13.02 -4.65
C ILE A 51 0.55 12.97 -4.21
N ASN A 52 0.84 13.61 -3.09
CA ASN A 52 2.16 13.60 -2.47
C ASN A 52 2.04 13.37 -0.96
N ASP A 53 3.17 13.15 -0.29
CA ASP A 53 3.18 12.80 1.12
C ASP A 53 2.58 13.91 2.01
N ASP A 54 2.86 15.17 1.70
CA ASP A 54 2.31 16.29 2.48
C ASP A 54 0.80 16.34 2.41
N LEU A 55 0.25 16.14 1.22
CA LEU A 55 -1.20 16.10 1.03
C LEU A 55 -1.82 14.92 1.77
N VAL A 56 -1.19 13.75 1.67
CA VAL A 56 -1.70 12.52 2.29
C VAL A 56 -1.85 12.69 3.80
N GLU A 57 -0.89 13.34 4.46
CA GLU A 57 -0.96 13.58 5.90
C GLU A 57 -2.18 14.40 6.31
N GLN A 58 -2.67 15.24 5.43
CA GLN A 58 -3.80 16.14 5.72
C GLN A 58 -5.16 15.53 5.43
N LEU A 59 -5.20 14.35 4.80
CA LEU A 59 -6.45 13.73 4.41
C LEU A 59 -7.09 12.94 5.55
N PRO A 60 -8.42 12.83 5.56
CA PRO A 60 -9.09 11.94 6.51
C PRO A 60 -8.76 10.47 6.21
N PRO A 61 -8.91 9.59 7.19
CA PRO A 61 -8.64 8.17 6.99
C PRO A 61 -9.49 7.57 5.87
N SER A 62 -8.87 6.75 5.03
CA SER A 62 -9.56 6.01 3.97
C SER A 62 -8.69 4.83 3.54
N ALA A 63 -9.27 3.88 2.82
CA ALA A 63 -8.50 2.75 2.28
C ALA A 63 -7.41 3.24 1.32
N ILE A 64 -7.74 4.15 0.41
CA ILE A 64 -6.77 4.66 -0.57
C ILE A 64 -5.67 5.47 0.12
N LYS A 65 -6.01 6.26 1.14
CA LYS A 65 -4.99 6.97 1.91
C LYS A 65 -3.94 6.02 2.44
N HIS A 66 -4.35 4.85 2.94
CA HIS A 66 -3.43 3.86 3.49
C HIS A 66 -2.43 3.34 2.45
N PHE A 67 -2.84 3.23 1.18
CA PHE A 67 -1.91 2.88 0.10
C PHE A 67 -0.75 3.88 0.03
N PHE A 68 -1.07 5.18 0.05
CA PHE A 68 -0.05 6.22 -0.10
C PHE A 68 0.80 6.41 1.16
N GLU A 69 0.20 6.28 2.34
CA GLU A 69 0.97 6.50 3.56
C GLU A 69 1.85 5.31 3.94
N LYS A 70 1.51 4.08 3.49
CA LYS A 70 2.26 2.90 3.91
C LYS A 70 2.52 1.90 2.80
N LEU A 71 1.50 1.39 2.12
CA LEU A 71 1.64 0.20 1.27
C LEU A 71 2.61 0.42 0.11
N LEU A 72 2.57 1.58 -0.54
CA LEU A 72 3.43 1.88 -1.67
C LEU A 72 4.89 2.09 -1.27
N LYS A 73 5.17 2.23 0.02
CA LYS A 73 6.52 2.42 0.53
C LYS A 73 7.20 1.11 0.93
N LEU A 74 6.44 0.02 1.01
CA LEU A 74 6.98 -1.24 1.53
C LEU A 74 7.98 -1.91 0.60
N GLU A 75 7.85 -1.71 -0.71
CA GLU A 75 8.81 -2.28 -1.67
C GLU A 75 10.24 -1.89 -1.35
N SER A 76 10.46 -0.61 -1.02
CA SER A 76 11.80 -0.09 -0.74
C SER A 76 12.38 -0.58 0.58
N LEU A 77 11.60 -1.26 1.41
CA LEU A 77 12.01 -1.73 2.73
C LEU A 77 12.40 -3.21 2.76
N MET A 78 12.40 -3.88 1.61
CA MET A 78 12.77 -5.29 1.54
C MET A 78 14.26 -5.49 1.71
N HIS A 79 14.63 -6.56 2.42
CA HIS A 79 16.02 -6.87 2.75
C HIS A 79 16.65 -7.88 1.78
N THR A 80 15.91 -8.91 1.39
CA THR A 80 16.45 -9.98 0.56
C THR A 80 16.13 -9.74 -0.92
N ASP A 81 16.96 -10.28 -1.82
CA ASP A 81 16.76 -10.12 -3.26
C ASP A 81 15.47 -10.78 -3.73
N THR A 82 15.14 -11.95 -3.18
CA THR A 82 13.90 -12.64 -3.51
C THR A 82 12.69 -11.79 -3.12
N ALA A 83 12.71 -11.22 -1.91
CA ALA A 83 11.61 -10.37 -1.45
C ALA A 83 11.50 -9.10 -2.28
N LYS A 84 12.63 -8.51 -2.68
CA LYS A 84 12.63 -7.31 -3.55
C LYS A 84 11.94 -7.60 -4.88
N MET A 85 12.20 -8.76 -5.47
CA MET A 85 11.60 -9.15 -6.74
C MET A 85 10.08 -9.37 -6.60
N ILE A 86 9.66 -10.08 -5.56
CA ILE A 86 8.24 -10.31 -5.30
C ILE A 86 7.52 -8.99 -4.99
N ALA A 87 8.15 -8.14 -4.17
CA ALA A 87 7.58 -6.85 -3.80
C ALA A 87 7.39 -5.95 -5.02
N LYS A 88 8.33 -5.97 -5.96
CA LYS A 88 8.19 -5.17 -7.17
C LYS A 88 6.96 -5.59 -7.97
N GLU A 89 6.75 -6.88 -8.15
CA GLU A 89 5.57 -7.39 -8.88
C GLU A 89 4.28 -6.95 -8.18
N ARG A 90 4.23 -7.09 -6.86
CA ARG A 90 3.05 -6.71 -6.08
C ARG A 90 2.82 -5.20 -6.06
N HIS A 91 3.90 -4.44 -5.99
CA HIS A 91 3.85 -2.97 -6.07
C HIS A 91 3.31 -2.53 -7.44
N ASP A 92 3.82 -3.11 -8.51
CA ASP A 92 3.38 -2.78 -9.87
C ASP A 92 1.88 -3.10 -10.05
N PHE A 93 1.42 -4.21 -9.47
CA PHE A 93 -0.01 -4.52 -9.47
C PHE A 93 -0.81 -3.44 -8.73
N MET A 94 -0.36 -3.01 -7.57
CA MET A 94 -1.06 -1.96 -6.82
C MET A 94 -1.11 -0.64 -7.58
N MET A 95 -0.04 -0.28 -8.29
CA MET A 95 -0.04 0.92 -9.12
C MET A 95 -1.04 0.81 -10.26
N MET A 96 -1.12 -0.35 -10.89
CA MET A 96 -2.12 -0.60 -11.95
C MET A 96 -3.53 -0.51 -11.37
N TYR A 97 -3.76 -1.11 -10.20
CA TYR A 97 -5.04 -1.05 -9.51
C TYR A 97 -5.45 0.39 -9.20
N LEU A 98 -4.52 1.19 -8.66
CA LEU A 98 -4.82 2.58 -8.32
C LEU A 98 -5.17 3.40 -9.56
N LYS A 99 -4.47 3.20 -10.67
CA LYS A 99 -4.80 3.89 -11.92
C LYS A 99 -6.23 3.57 -12.36
N GLN A 100 -6.62 2.31 -12.29
CA GLN A 100 -7.96 1.89 -12.67
C GLN A 100 -9.00 2.42 -11.66
N PHE A 101 -8.68 2.34 -10.38
CA PHE A 101 -9.56 2.86 -9.33
C PHE A 101 -9.83 4.35 -9.53
N PHE A 102 -8.78 5.14 -9.75
CA PHE A 102 -8.93 6.58 -9.93
C PHE A 102 -9.69 6.93 -11.20
N THR A 103 -9.48 6.16 -12.27
CA THR A 103 -10.22 6.35 -13.52
C THR A 103 -11.73 6.17 -13.27
N GLU A 104 -12.11 5.09 -12.58
CA GLU A 104 -13.51 4.81 -12.31
C GLU A 104 -14.11 5.79 -11.30
N TRP A 105 -13.35 6.10 -10.26
CA TRP A 105 -13.80 7.00 -9.20
C TRP A 105 -14.06 8.40 -9.71
N ASN A 106 -13.19 8.89 -10.58
CA ASN A 106 -13.26 10.24 -11.11
C ASN A 106 -14.08 10.36 -12.42
N TYR A 107 -14.67 9.26 -12.87
CA TYR A 107 -15.30 9.18 -14.18
C TYR A 107 -16.39 10.24 -14.39
N HIS A 108 -17.12 10.59 -13.33
CA HIS A 108 -18.22 11.55 -13.40
C HIS A 108 -17.80 12.97 -13.01
N ASP A 109 -16.53 13.17 -12.78
CA ASP A 109 -15.98 14.49 -12.46
C ASP A 109 -15.38 15.15 -13.71
#